data_60b3a6da9e4e6d6f3a2056ad43ac802d
#
_entry.id   60b3a6da9e4e6d6f3a2056ad43ac802d
#
_cell.length_a   1.000
_cell.length_b   1.000
_cell.length_c   1.000
_cell.angle_alpha   90.00
_cell.angle_beta   90.00
_cell.angle_gamma   90.00
#
_symmetry.space_group_name_H-M   'P 1'
#
loop_
_entity.id
_entity.type
_entity.pdbx_description
1 polymer ?
#
loop_
_entity_poly.entity_id
_entity_poly.type
_entity_poly.pdbx_seq_one_letter_code
_entity_poly.pdbx_strand_id
1 'polypeptide(L)'
;ADITAVMDTWYNNGTEVVFACGGGIFTSAVDAAKKVNGAKVIGVDVDQAGVIASYAAGEGADQATIDGYKALTVTSAMKGLYPATFDTLTDVIVNGKWDNYKGKIVTLGLVSADDPTLNYVQIPMESTQWKDGAFTQDDYKTMVKAMFDGTVKVSNDTSKFAKDFATVITVDDQGQIK
;
A
#
# COMPACT_ATOMS: atom_id res chain seq x y z
N ALA A 1 -5.81 -22.16 3.68
CA ALA A 1 -4.67 -22.87 4.26
C ALA A 1 -3.36 -22.49 3.62
N ASP A 2 -3.35 -21.99 2.41
CA ASP A 2 -2.10 -22.19 1.68
C ASP A 2 -1.49 -20.93 1.09
N ILE A 3 -2.07 -19.77 1.43
CA ILE A 3 -1.52 -18.47 1.03
C ILE A 3 -0.10 -18.31 1.59
N THR A 4 0.13 -18.66 2.86
CA THR A 4 1.48 -18.61 3.44
C THR A 4 2.44 -19.57 2.73
N ALA A 5 2.01 -20.79 2.38
CA ALA A 5 2.87 -21.75 1.68
C ALA A 5 3.25 -21.28 0.27
N VAL A 6 2.32 -20.62 -0.42
CA VAL A 6 2.62 -20.00 -1.73
C VAL A 6 3.63 -18.86 -1.57
N MET A 7 3.45 -17.98 -0.59
CA MET A 7 4.38 -16.89 -0.32
C MET A 7 5.74 -17.38 0.17
N ASP A 8 5.79 -18.46 0.96
CA ASP A 8 7.03 -19.17 1.29
C ASP A 8 7.78 -19.61 0.02
N THR A 9 7.05 -20.19 -0.92
CA THR A 9 7.63 -20.62 -2.21
C THR A 9 8.17 -19.43 -2.99
N TRP A 10 7.43 -18.33 -3.05
CA TRP A 10 7.87 -17.12 -3.75
C TRP A 10 9.17 -16.56 -3.15
N TYR A 11 9.24 -16.36 -1.83
CA TYR A 11 10.46 -15.84 -1.19
C TYR A 11 11.63 -16.79 -1.32
N ASN A 12 11.43 -18.10 -1.20
CA ASN A 12 12.48 -19.09 -1.41
C ASN A 12 13.00 -19.12 -2.86
N ASN A 13 12.17 -18.72 -3.82
CA ASN A 13 12.54 -18.58 -5.23
C ASN A 13 13.12 -17.20 -5.59
N GLY A 14 13.36 -16.34 -4.60
CA GLY A 14 14.03 -15.06 -4.80
C GLY A 14 13.12 -13.85 -4.93
N THR A 15 11.82 -13.98 -4.62
CA THR A 15 10.96 -12.80 -4.49
C THR A 15 11.47 -11.92 -3.35
N GLU A 16 11.73 -10.66 -3.64
CA GLU A 16 12.26 -9.72 -2.64
C GLU A 16 11.14 -9.04 -1.85
N VAL A 17 10.02 -8.72 -2.50
CA VAL A 17 8.92 -7.95 -1.90
C VAL A 17 7.57 -8.55 -2.28
N VAL A 18 6.68 -8.73 -1.29
CA VAL A 18 5.29 -9.11 -1.52
C VAL A 18 4.38 -7.94 -1.10
N PHE A 19 3.50 -7.52 -2.01
CA PHE A 19 2.40 -6.60 -1.72
C PHE A 19 1.12 -7.39 -1.45
N ALA A 20 0.80 -7.58 -0.18
CA ALA A 20 -0.38 -8.29 0.26
C ALA A 20 -1.61 -7.35 0.25
N CYS A 21 -2.19 -7.12 -0.93
CA CYS A 21 -3.31 -6.21 -1.12
C CYS A 21 -4.64 -6.83 -0.68
N GLY A 22 -4.89 -6.89 0.63
CA GLY A 22 -6.17 -7.38 1.15
C GLY A 22 -6.15 -7.66 2.65
N GLY A 23 -6.96 -6.94 3.41
CA GLY A 23 -7.30 -7.20 4.82
C GLY A 23 -6.19 -7.85 5.67
N GLY A 24 -6.50 -9.02 6.21
CA GLY A 24 -5.57 -9.80 7.06
C GLY A 24 -4.51 -10.62 6.31
N ILE A 25 -4.47 -10.58 4.98
CA ILE A 25 -3.51 -11.39 4.18
C ILE A 25 -2.05 -11.02 4.49
N PHE A 26 -1.79 -9.81 4.98
CA PHE A 26 -0.45 -9.39 5.39
C PHE A 26 0.18 -10.36 6.40
N THR A 27 -0.59 -11.02 7.25
CA THR A 27 -0.05 -11.99 8.22
C THR A 27 0.65 -13.15 7.53
N SER A 28 0.06 -13.67 6.44
CA SER A 28 0.67 -14.73 5.62
C SER A 28 1.98 -14.25 4.95
N ALA A 29 1.99 -13.01 4.46
CA ALA A 29 3.20 -12.44 3.86
C ALA A 29 4.32 -12.24 4.91
N VAL A 30 3.97 -11.79 6.11
CA VAL A 30 4.92 -11.62 7.21
C VAL A 30 5.45 -12.96 7.71
N ASP A 31 4.58 -13.98 7.86
CA ASP A 31 4.99 -15.31 8.28
C ASP A 31 5.97 -15.97 7.29
N ALA A 32 5.81 -15.68 6.02
CA ALA A 32 6.76 -16.12 5.00
C ALA A 32 8.03 -15.26 5.00
N ALA A 33 7.91 -13.93 4.98
CA ALA A 33 9.03 -13.00 4.88
C ALA A 33 10.03 -13.14 6.03
N LYS A 34 9.56 -13.31 7.28
CA LYS A 34 10.45 -13.41 8.44
C LYS A 34 11.38 -14.62 8.44
N LYS A 35 11.15 -15.61 7.57
CA LYS A 35 11.99 -16.80 7.41
C LYS A 35 13.15 -16.60 6.44
N VAL A 36 13.09 -15.54 5.62
CA VAL A 36 14.06 -15.29 4.54
C VAL A 36 14.74 -13.94 4.77
N ASN A 37 16.07 -13.96 4.86
CA ASN A 37 16.84 -12.74 5.07
C ASN A 37 16.68 -11.79 3.87
N GLY A 38 16.37 -10.53 4.16
CA GLY A 38 16.16 -9.49 3.16
C GLY A 38 14.75 -9.44 2.54
N ALA A 39 13.90 -10.43 2.79
CA ALA A 39 12.50 -10.41 2.35
C ALA A 39 11.73 -9.24 2.96
N LYS A 40 10.84 -8.63 2.17
CA LYS A 40 10.08 -7.43 2.52
C LYS A 40 8.61 -7.58 2.21
N VAL A 41 7.80 -6.76 2.85
CA VAL A 41 6.36 -6.65 2.59
C VAL A 41 5.95 -5.21 2.35
N ILE A 42 4.86 -5.02 1.61
CA ILE A 42 4.15 -3.74 1.49
C ILE A 42 2.80 -3.88 2.17
N GLY A 43 2.49 -2.97 3.07
CA GLY A 43 1.21 -2.89 3.77
C GLY A 43 0.10 -2.24 2.92
N VAL A 44 -1.13 -2.23 3.46
CA VAL A 44 -2.31 -1.71 2.78
C VAL A 44 -3.24 -0.98 3.75
N ASP A 45 -4.07 -0.11 3.22
CA ASP A 45 -5.15 0.64 3.87
C ASP A 45 -4.66 1.75 4.83
N VAL A 46 -3.83 1.41 5.79
CA VAL A 46 -3.22 2.34 6.77
C VAL A 46 -1.72 2.12 6.82
N ASP A 47 -0.98 2.96 7.54
CA ASP A 47 0.41 2.66 7.84
C ASP A 47 0.51 1.40 8.71
N GLN A 48 0.90 0.30 8.08
CA GLN A 48 0.99 -1.00 8.75
C GLN A 48 2.39 -1.33 9.32
N ALA A 49 3.38 -0.44 9.21
CA ALA A 49 4.74 -0.75 9.65
C ALA A 49 4.80 -1.21 11.12
N GLY A 50 4.10 -0.51 12.01
CA GLY A 50 4.02 -0.89 13.43
C GLY A 50 3.25 -2.19 13.67
N VAL A 51 2.13 -2.38 12.97
CA VAL A 51 1.28 -3.59 13.09
C VAL A 51 2.03 -4.83 12.58
N ILE A 52 2.70 -4.71 11.43
CA ILE A 52 3.52 -5.77 10.83
C ILE A 52 4.67 -6.14 11.76
N ALA A 53 5.37 -5.15 12.31
CA ALA A 53 6.48 -5.37 13.24
C ALA A 53 6.02 -6.08 14.52
N SER A 54 4.92 -5.63 15.12
CA SER A 54 4.34 -6.25 16.32
C SER A 54 3.89 -7.69 16.04
N TYR A 55 3.24 -7.93 14.91
CA TYR A 55 2.83 -9.28 14.52
C TYR A 55 4.05 -10.20 14.30
N ALA A 56 5.09 -9.72 13.61
CA ALA A 56 6.31 -10.48 13.36
C ALA A 56 7.07 -10.85 14.65
N ALA A 57 7.09 -9.93 15.61
CA ALA A 57 7.74 -10.10 16.92
C ALA A 57 7.01 -11.13 17.80
N GLY A 58 5.68 -11.23 17.68
CA GLY A 58 4.84 -12.12 18.45
C GLY A 58 4.27 -11.46 19.70
N GLU A 59 3.28 -12.16 20.30
CA GLU A 59 2.59 -11.68 21.49
C GLU A 59 3.55 -11.57 22.69
N GLY A 60 3.48 -10.44 23.41
CA GLY A 60 4.31 -10.19 24.59
C GLY A 60 5.75 -9.76 24.28
N ALA A 61 6.13 -9.56 23.02
CA ALA A 61 7.44 -9.07 22.68
C ALA A 61 7.70 -7.65 23.23
N ASP A 62 8.93 -7.42 23.66
CA ASP A 62 9.37 -6.08 24.07
C ASP A 62 9.55 -5.12 22.88
N GLN A 63 9.64 -3.82 23.18
CA GLN A 63 9.74 -2.79 22.15
C GLN A 63 10.99 -2.94 21.27
N ALA A 64 12.10 -3.38 21.84
CA ALA A 64 13.35 -3.56 21.10
C ALA A 64 13.21 -4.69 20.05
N THR A 65 12.53 -5.78 20.41
CA THR A 65 12.21 -6.87 19.50
C THR A 65 11.28 -6.40 18.39
N ILE A 66 10.21 -5.64 18.73
CA ILE A 66 9.29 -5.07 17.73
C ILE A 66 10.05 -4.14 16.77
N ASP A 67 10.89 -3.27 17.29
CA ASP A 67 11.67 -2.34 16.47
C ASP A 67 12.59 -3.06 15.48
N GLY A 68 13.11 -4.24 15.86
CA GLY A 68 13.92 -5.09 14.97
C GLY A 68 13.14 -5.56 13.73
N TYR A 69 11.82 -5.67 13.80
CA TYR A 69 10.99 -6.09 12.67
C TYR A 69 10.43 -4.94 11.82
N LYS A 70 10.60 -3.68 12.20
CA LYS A 70 10.15 -2.54 11.39
C LYS A 70 10.73 -2.54 9.98
N ALA A 71 11.95 -3.05 9.84
CA ALA A 71 12.61 -3.18 8.55
C ALA A 71 11.95 -4.17 7.57
N LEU A 72 11.00 -5.01 8.01
CA LEU A 72 10.24 -5.87 7.11
C LEU A 72 9.33 -5.08 6.17
N THR A 73 8.80 -3.94 6.62
CA THR A 73 7.85 -3.15 5.82
C THR A 73 8.58 -2.10 5.00
N VAL A 74 8.44 -2.15 3.69
CA VAL A 74 9.00 -1.11 2.80
C VAL A 74 8.18 0.16 2.88
N THR A 75 6.87 0.03 2.74
CA THR A 75 5.87 1.10 2.79
C THR A 75 4.48 0.50 2.96
N SER A 76 3.44 1.34 2.95
CA SER A 76 2.04 0.91 2.92
C SER A 76 1.27 1.71 1.88
N ALA A 77 0.48 1.04 1.05
CA ALA A 77 -0.46 1.70 0.14
C ALA A 77 -1.70 2.13 0.94
N MET A 78 -1.72 3.37 1.39
CA MET A 78 -2.74 3.89 2.30
C MET A 78 -3.95 4.43 1.55
N LYS A 79 -5.12 4.25 2.16
CA LYS A 79 -6.37 4.94 1.81
C LYS A 79 -6.63 6.05 2.82
N GLY A 80 -7.01 7.21 2.36
CA GLY A 80 -7.42 8.33 3.22
C GLY A 80 -8.78 8.09 3.86
N LEU A 81 -8.89 7.09 4.73
CA LEU A 81 -10.17 6.69 5.34
C LEU A 81 -10.76 7.81 6.21
N TYR A 82 -9.90 8.46 7.00
CA TYR A 82 -10.33 9.58 7.83
C TYR A 82 -10.86 10.76 7.00
N PRO A 83 -10.10 11.36 6.08
CA PRO A 83 -10.60 12.47 5.28
C PRO A 83 -11.81 12.05 4.42
N ALA A 84 -11.82 10.87 3.82
CA ALA A 84 -12.96 10.40 3.04
C ALA A 84 -14.26 10.35 3.87
N THR A 85 -14.18 9.85 5.10
CA THR A 85 -15.33 9.78 5.99
C THR A 85 -15.74 11.18 6.49
N PHE A 86 -14.77 11.96 6.97
CA PHE A 86 -14.99 13.28 7.52
C PHE A 86 -15.59 14.24 6.48
N ASP A 87 -15.01 14.30 5.29
CA ASP A 87 -15.45 15.20 4.21
C ASP A 87 -16.85 14.80 3.72
N THR A 88 -17.08 13.49 3.54
CA THR A 88 -18.41 13.00 3.12
C THR A 88 -19.48 13.31 4.16
N LEU A 89 -19.21 13.06 5.45
CA LEU A 89 -20.18 13.38 6.51
C LEU A 89 -20.42 14.89 6.64
N THR A 90 -19.36 15.69 6.52
CA THR A 90 -19.47 17.15 6.52
C THR A 90 -20.32 17.63 5.36
N ASP A 91 -20.10 17.15 4.16
CA ASP A 91 -20.87 17.52 3.00
C ASP A 91 -22.34 17.09 3.14
N VAL A 92 -22.60 15.88 3.60
CA VAL A 92 -23.98 15.37 3.73
C VAL A 92 -24.72 16.01 4.88
N ILE A 93 -24.12 16.08 6.06
CA ILE A 93 -24.81 16.49 7.29
C ILE A 93 -24.80 18.01 7.47
N VAL A 94 -23.62 18.63 7.33
CA VAL A 94 -23.45 20.06 7.60
C VAL A 94 -23.85 20.89 6.39
N ASN A 95 -23.44 20.48 5.20
CA ASN A 95 -23.69 21.25 3.97
C ASN A 95 -24.94 20.82 3.21
N GLY A 96 -25.69 19.81 3.67
CA GLY A 96 -26.95 19.36 3.07
C GLY A 96 -26.82 18.80 1.65
N LYS A 97 -25.63 18.34 1.23
CA LYS A 97 -25.33 17.92 -0.15
C LYS A 97 -25.58 16.43 -0.39
N TRP A 98 -26.59 15.83 0.22
CA TRP A 98 -26.91 14.40 0.04
C TRP A 98 -27.06 13.99 -1.43
N ASP A 99 -27.65 14.84 -2.27
CA ASP A 99 -27.87 14.53 -3.68
C ASP A 99 -26.57 14.38 -4.50
N ASN A 100 -25.44 14.88 -3.99
CA ASN A 100 -24.14 14.65 -4.60
C ASN A 100 -23.67 13.20 -4.47
N TYR A 101 -24.16 12.48 -3.46
CA TYR A 101 -23.72 11.12 -3.09
C TYR A 101 -24.79 10.05 -3.36
N LYS A 102 -26.06 10.41 -3.22
CA LYS A 102 -27.20 9.49 -3.34
C LYS A 102 -27.14 8.67 -4.63
N GLY A 103 -27.02 7.35 -4.48
CA GLY A 103 -27.02 6.41 -5.59
C GLY A 103 -25.76 6.49 -6.48
N LYS A 104 -24.68 7.14 -6.04
CA LYS A 104 -23.45 7.30 -6.80
C LYS A 104 -22.31 6.52 -6.17
N ILE A 105 -21.40 6.04 -7.02
CA ILE A 105 -20.07 5.60 -6.63
C ILE A 105 -19.12 6.79 -6.82
N VAL A 106 -18.52 7.26 -5.74
CA VAL A 106 -17.58 8.37 -5.77
C VAL A 106 -16.16 7.81 -5.69
N THR A 107 -15.35 8.12 -6.69
CA THR A 107 -13.93 7.76 -6.68
C THR A 107 -13.12 8.92 -6.13
N LEU A 108 -12.39 8.66 -5.06
CA LEU A 108 -11.50 9.62 -4.41
C LEU A 108 -10.05 9.32 -4.80
N GLY A 109 -9.26 10.36 -5.00
CA GLY A 109 -7.88 10.23 -5.48
C GLY A 109 -6.98 11.34 -4.97
N LEU A 110 -6.21 11.96 -5.86
CA LEU A 110 -5.33 13.07 -5.51
C LEU A 110 -6.12 14.38 -5.45
N VAL A 111 -5.92 15.14 -4.39
CA VAL A 111 -6.52 16.47 -4.16
C VAL A 111 -5.46 17.56 -3.95
N SER A 112 -4.21 17.18 -3.76
CA SER A 112 -3.08 18.08 -3.59
C SER A 112 -1.89 17.63 -4.43
N ALA A 113 -1.30 18.60 -5.14
CA ALA A 113 -0.06 18.40 -5.87
C ALA A 113 1.18 18.57 -4.96
N ASP A 114 1.07 19.45 -3.97
CA ASP A 114 2.21 19.91 -3.18
C ASP A 114 2.36 19.15 -1.85
N ASP A 115 1.26 18.66 -1.29
CA ASP A 115 1.25 17.88 -0.05
C ASP A 115 0.62 16.51 -0.26
N PRO A 116 1.44 15.46 -0.44
CA PRO A 116 0.94 14.10 -0.63
C PRO A 116 0.07 13.59 0.53
N THR A 117 0.27 14.12 1.75
CA THR A 117 -0.45 13.64 2.95
C THR A 117 -1.92 14.05 3.00
N LEU A 118 -2.32 14.99 2.15
CA LEU A 118 -3.72 15.42 2.01
C LEU A 118 -4.52 14.55 1.03
N ASN A 119 -3.85 13.70 0.26
CA ASN A 119 -4.49 12.89 -0.75
C ASN A 119 -5.23 11.69 -0.14
N TYR A 120 -6.31 11.25 -0.81
CA TYR A 120 -7.04 10.05 -0.40
C TYR A 120 -6.30 8.75 -0.72
N VAL A 121 -5.26 8.84 -1.55
CA VAL A 121 -4.34 7.74 -1.87
C VAL A 121 -2.93 8.24 -1.62
N GLN A 122 -2.18 7.56 -0.76
CA GLN A 122 -0.85 8.01 -0.33
C GLN A 122 -0.01 6.86 0.22
N ILE A 123 1.28 7.12 0.48
CA ILE A 123 2.14 6.25 1.29
C ILE A 123 2.60 7.02 2.54
N PRO A 124 2.92 6.33 3.66
CA PRO A 124 3.35 7.01 4.88
C PRO A 124 4.72 7.63 4.68
N MET A 125 4.84 8.94 5.00
CA MET A 125 6.08 9.67 4.79
C MET A 125 7.18 9.30 5.80
N GLU A 126 6.80 8.91 7.03
CA GLU A 126 7.74 8.64 8.11
C GLU A 126 8.22 7.19 8.15
N SER A 127 7.34 6.22 7.90
CA SER A 127 7.65 4.79 8.02
C SER A 127 8.11 4.14 6.72
N THR A 128 7.97 4.81 5.58
CA THR A 128 8.49 4.34 4.29
C THR A 128 10.00 4.28 4.31
N GLN A 129 10.56 3.18 3.83
CA GLN A 129 12.01 3.01 3.69
C GLN A 129 12.51 3.74 2.43
N TRP A 130 12.77 5.02 2.58
CA TRP A 130 13.37 5.83 1.52
C TRP A 130 14.81 5.38 1.25
N LYS A 131 15.25 5.49 0.00
CA LYS A 131 16.59 5.08 -0.40
C LYS A 131 17.28 6.19 -1.19
N ASP A 132 18.25 6.82 -0.55
CA ASP A 132 19.07 7.84 -1.20
C ASP A 132 19.71 7.30 -2.48
N GLY A 133 19.67 8.13 -3.52
CA GLY A 133 20.21 7.79 -4.83
C GLY A 133 19.36 6.80 -5.64
N ALA A 134 18.21 6.32 -5.11
CA ALA A 134 17.29 5.46 -5.83
C ALA A 134 15.86 6.02 -5.86
N PHE A 135 15.23 6.24 -4.68
CA PHE A 135 13.90 6.83 -4.59
C PHE A 135 13.74 7.54 -3.25
N THR A 136 13.64 8.84 -3.28
CA THR A 136 13.57 9.72 -2.12
C THR A 136 12.17 10.26 -1.89
N GLN A 137 11.96 10.96 -0.76
CA GLN A 137 10.70 11.67 -0.52
C GLN A 137 10.42 12.74 -1.59
N ASP A 138 11.45 13.40 -2.11
CA ASP A 138 11.29 14.43 -3.14
C ASP A 138 10.94 13.81 -4.50
N ASP A 139 11.47 12.62 -4.81
CA ASP A 139 11.05 11.86 -5.99
C ASP A 139 9.58 11.46 -5.89
N TYR A 140 9.13 11.02 -4.71
CA TYR A 140 7.72 10.71 -4.48
C TYR A 140 6.82 11.93 -4.64
N LYS A 141 7.17 13.07 -4.05
CA LYS A 141 6.42 14.33 -4.24
C LYS A 141 6.36 14.74 -5.70
N THR A 142 7.48 14.64 -6.40
CA THR A 142 7.56 14.93 -7.84
C THR A 142 6.63 14.01 -8.64
N MET A 143 6.61 12.71 -8.34
CA MET A 143 5.72 11.75 -8.96
C MET A 143 4.24 12.07 -8.67
N VAL A 144 3.89 12.35 -7.41
CA VAL A 144 2.52 12.73 -7.03
C VAL A 144 2.06 13.98 -7.76
N LYS A 145 2.93 14.99 -7.86
CA LYS A 145 2.64 16.20 -8.64
C LYS A 145 2.41 15.89 -10.11
N ALA A 146 3.24 15.06 -10.71
CA ALA A 146 3.08 14.67 -12.11
C ALA A 146 1.78 13.88 -12.36
N MET A 147 1.35 13.07 -11.39
CA MET A 147 0.05 12.38 -11.44
C MET A 147 -1.11 13.37 -11.27
N PHE A 148 -1.00 14.32 -10.36
CA PHE A 148 -2.02 15.36 -10.14
C PHE A 148 -2.19 16.24 -11.39
N ASP A 149 -1.10 16.64 -12.02
CA ASP A 149 -1.08 17.44 -13.24
C ASP A 149 -1.49 16.62 -14.50
N GLY A 150 -1.69 15.31 -14.37
CA GLY A 150 -2.09 14.41 -15.44
C GLY A 150 -0.97 14.06 -16.45
N THR A 151 0.28 14.42 -16.13
CA THR A 151 1.46 14.04 -16.93
C THR A 151 1.75 12.56 -16.80
N VAL A 152 1.63 12.00 -15.59
CA VAL A 152 1.64 10.58 -15.31
C VAL A 152 0.20 10.12 -15.11
N LYS A 153 -0.22 9.12 -15.89
CA LYS A 153 -1.58 8.59 -15.82
C LYS A 153 -1.57 7.16 -15.30
N VAL A 154 -2.42 6.89 -14.31
CA VAL A 154 -2.70 5.55 -13.83
C VAL A 154 -4.02 5.09 -14.41
N SER A 155 -4.02 3.93 -15.08
CA SER A 155 -5.24 3.36 -15.65
C SER A 155 -6.10 2.71 -14.57
N ASN A 156 -7.42 2.90 -14.68
CA ASN A 156 -8.43 2.18 -13.92
C ASN A 156 -9.19 1.15 -14.79
N ASP A 157 -8.66 0.83 -15.96
CA ASP A 157 -9.26 -0.14 -16.88
C ASP A 157 -9.04 -1.56 -16.37
N THR A 158 -10.08 -2.12 -15.74
CA THR A 158 -10.07 -3.48 -15.20
C THR A 158 -10.34 -4.57 -16.26
N SER A 159 -10.56 -4.18 -17.51
CA SER A 159 -10.73 -5.13 -18.64
C SER A 159 -9.39 -5.64 -19.19
N LYS A 160 -8.29 -5.04 -18.80
CA LYS A 160 -6.92 -5.37 -19.23
C LYS A 160 -6.14 -6.09 -18.12
N PHE A 161 -5.20 -6.91 -18.55
CA PHE A 161 -4.26 -7.57 -17.65
C PHE A 161 -3.04 -6.68 -17.36
N ALA A 162 -2.34 -6.94 -16.25
CA ALA A 162 -1.14 -6.18 -15.87
C ALA A 162 -0.09 -6.14 -16.99
N LYS A 163 0.08 -7.22 -17.75
CA LYS A 163 0.99 -7.31 -18.91
C LYS A 163 0.68 -6.31 -20.03
N ASP A 164 -0.58 -5.87 -20.14
CA ASP A 164 -1.01 -4.93 -21.19
C ASP A 164 -0.61 -3.49 -20.87
N PHE A 165 -0.25 -3.23 -19.61
CA PHE A 165 0.24 -1.93 -19.14
C PHE A 165 1.76 -1.91 -18.95
N ALA A 166 2.39 -3.08 -18.80
CA ALA A 166 3.82 -3.20 -18.56
C ALA A 166 4.62 -2.90 -19.82
N THR A 167 5.49 -1.89 -19.75
CA THR A 167 6.35 -1.50 -20.89
C THR A 167 7.83 -1.76 -20.65
N VAL A 168 8.25 -1.86 -19.38
CA VAL A 168 9.67 -1.99 -18.98
C VAL A 168 9.93 -3.14 -18.02
N ILE A 169 8.88 -3.81 -17.57
CA ILE A 169 8.95 -4.94 -16.63
C ILE A 169 8.35 -6.20 -17.28
N THR A 170 8.82 -7.36 -16.86
CA THR A 170 8.17 -8.64 -17.20
C THR A 170 7.05 -8.91 -16.20
N VAL A 171 5.87 -9.24 -16.71
CA VAL A 171 4.74 -9.68 -15.87
C VAL A 171 4.61 -11.19 -15.98
N ASP A 172 4.69 -11.87 -14.86
CA ASP A 172 4.39 -13.30 -14.73
C ASP A 172 3.10 -13.45 -13.92
N ASP A 173 2.02 -13.84 -14.61
CA ASP A 173 0.69 -13.98 -14.01
C ASP A 173 0.54 -15.39 -13.43
N GLN A 174 0.61 -15.48 -12.11
CA GLN A 174 0.46 -16.74 -11.36
C GLN A 174 -1.01 -17.18 -11.23
N GLY A 175 -1.96 -16.41 -11.75
CA GLY A 175 -3.39 -16.69 -11.67
C GLY A 175 -3.94 -16.64 -10.25
N GLN A 176 -5.00 -17.41 -10.02
CA GLN A 176 -5.62 -17.50 -8.69
C GLN A 176 -4.95 -18.60 -7.85
N ILE A 177 -4.57 -18.24 -6.62
CA ILE A 177 -4.15 -19.22 -5.62
C ILE A 177 -5.37 -20.06 -5.24
N LYS A 178 -5.30 -21.37 -5.47
CA LYS A 178 -6.38 -22.33 -5.20
C LYS A 178 -6.13 -23.08 -3.90
#